data_73bc4c2829869e7a449a2c8cc908fdf0
#
_entry.id   73bc4c2829869e7a449a2c8cc908fdf0
#
_cell.length_a   1.000
_cell.length_b   1.000
_cell.length_c   1.000
_cell.angle_alpha   90.00
_cell.angle_beta   90.00
_cell.angle_gamma   90.00
#
_symmetry.space_group_name_H-M   'P 1'
#
loop_
_entity.id
_entity.type
_entity.pdbx_description
1 polymer ?
#
loop_
_entity_poly.entity_id
_entity_poly.type
_entity_poly.pdbx_seq_one_letter_code
_entity_poly.pdbx_strand_id
1 'polypeptide(L)'
;MKKSFNILLILCAALTVVSCGDKTKSYTDMLNAQEKAIETFIQEKGIKVLDEYPANGVFKENEFVLLDNDVYMNVIDSGNGTRAVLSKTTVLTRFRGNLMVTDTAFYRNANYHKE
;
A
#
# COMPACT_ATOMS: atom_id res chain seq x y z
N MET A 1 45.68 28.66 -29.56
CA MET A 1 45.46 27.31 -29.06
C MET A 1 45.19 27.24 -27.55
N LYS A 2 45.91 27.91 -26.69
CA LYS A 2 45.68 27.86 -25.22
C LYS A 2 44.31 28.43 -24.79
N LYS A 3 43.78 29.46 -25.44
CA LYS A 3 42.47 30.06 -25.12
C LYS A 3 41.30 29.14 -25.49
N SER A 4 41.37 28.46 -26.63
CA SER A 4 40.34 27.49 -27.06
C SER A 4 40.31 26.23 -26.16
N PHE A 5 41.47 25.81 -25.69
CA PHE A 5 41.55 24.64 -24.76
C PHE A 5 40.93 24.95 -23.40
N ASN A 6 41.15 26.16 -22.88
CA ASN A 6 40.54 26.58 -21.61
C ASN A 6 39.03 26.71 -21.73
N ILE A 7 38.50 27.21 -22.86
CA ILE A 7 37.07 27.29 -23.11
C ILE A 7 36.42 25.91 -23.18
N LEU A 8 37.08 24.93 -23.83
CA LEU A 8 36.64 23.56 -23.90
C LEU A 8 36.58 22.91 -22.51
N LEU A 9 37.59 23.18 -21.67
CA LEU A 9 37.68 22.63 -20.31
C LEU A 9 36.57 23.18 -19.39
N ILE A 10 36.25 24.48 -19.52
CA ILE A 10 35.14 25.09 -18.79
C ILE A 10 33.80 24.57 -19.27
N LEU A 11 33.63 24.31 -20.56
CA LEU A 11 32.41 23.74 -21.12
C LEU A 11 32.18 22.30 -20.65
N CYS A 12 33.22 21.49 -20.56
CA CYS A 12 33.14 20.13 -20.00
C CYS A 12 32.81 20.13 -18.50
N ALA A 13 33.37 21.05 -17.73
CA ALA A 13 33.06 21.18 -16.30
C ALA A 13 31.62 21.62 -16.05
N ALA A 14 31.04 22.47 -16.93
CA ALA A 14 29.65 22.88 -16.83
C ALA A 14 28.65 21.76 -17.15
N LEU A 15 29.02 20.78 -17.99
CA LEU A 15 28.16 19.66 -18.35
C LEU A 15 28.10 18.59 -17.26
N THR A 16 29.07 18.52 -16.37
CA THR A 16 29.09 17.50 -15.29
C THR A 16 28.16 17.84 -14.11
N VAL A 17 27.73 19.09 -13.96
CA VAL A 17 26.84 19.48 -12.84
C VAL A 17 25.35 19.30 -13.15
N VAL A 18 24.97 18.93 -14.38
CA VAL A 18 23.57 18.75 -14.78
C VAL A 18 23.09 17.30 -14.62
N SER A 19 23.99 16.36 -14.31
CA SER A 19 23.67 14.91 -14.25
C SER A 19 23.36 14.40 -12.86
N CYS A 20 22.78 15.21 -11.96
CA CYS A 20 22.38 14.72 -10.64
C CYS A 20 20.94 15.14 -10.33
N GLY A 21 19.99 14.54 -11.04
CA GLY A 21 18.57 14.89 -10.94
C GLY A 21 17.60 13.73 -10.76
N ASP A 22 18.04 12.49 -10.70
CA ASP A 22 17.20 11.39 -10.27
C ASP A 22 17.22 11.33 -8.74
N LYS A 23 16.29 12.06 -8.12
CA LYS A 23 15.92 11.86 -6.73
C LYS A 23 15.22 10.51 -6.64
N THR A 24 15.97 9.43 -6.58
CA THR A 24 15.47 8.18 -6.05
C THR A 24 14.94 8.49 -4.65
N LYS A 25 13.61 8.40 -4.50
CA LYS A 25 12.99 8.61 -3.20
C LYS A 25 13.66 7.69 -2.20
N SER A 26 14.14 8.25 -1.10
CA SER A 26 14.70 7.47 -0.01
C SER A 26 13.65 6.47 0.46
N TYR A 27 14.10 5.29 0.93
CA TYR A 27 13.19 4.31 1.55
C TYR A 27 12.35 4.95 2.67
N THR A 28 12.96 5.82 3.47
CA THR A 28 12.26 6.59 4.50
C THR A 28 11.17 7.50 3.93
N ASP A 29 11.43 8.17 2.80
CA ASP A 29 10.43 9.02 2.16
C ASP A 29 9.24 8.20 1.63
N MET A 30 9.50 6.97 1.16
CA MET A 30 8.44 6.07 0.73
C MET A 30 7.59 5.57 1.90
N LEU A 31 8.21 5.23 3.03
CA LEU A 31 7.49 4.84 4.25
C LEU A 31 6.62 5.98 4.78
N ASN A 32 7.17 7.18 4.88
CA ASN A 32 6.42 8.36 5.34
C ASN A 32 5.24 8.69 4.40
N ALA A 33 5.43 8.52 3.09
CA ALA A 33 4.36 8.71 2.12
C ALA A 33 3.27 7.65 2.26
N GLN A 34 3.63 6.40 2.55
CA GLN A 34 2.69 5.31 2.80
C GLN A 34 1.88 5.56 4.08
N GLU A 35 2.54 5.90 5.17
CA GLU A 35 1.89 6.20 6.46
C GLU A 35 0.88 7.34 6.30
N LYS A 36 1.29 8.43 5.68
CA LYS A 36 0.40 9.56 5.39
C LYS A 36 -0.79 9.17 4.50
N ALA A 37 -0.59 8.30 3.52
CA ALA A 37 -1.67 7.82 2.67
C ALA A 37 -2.69 6.98 3.46
N ILE A 38 -2.22 6.13 4.39
CA ILE A 38 -3.06 5.34 5.28
C ILE A 38 -3.87 6.25 6.21
N GLU A 39 -3.23 7.22 6.86
CA GLU A 39 -3.92 8.17 7.74
C GLU A 39 -4.99 8.97 6.99
N THR A 40 -4.65 9.48 5.81
CA THR A 40 -5.61 10.21 4.96
C THR A 40 -6.80 9.33 4.60
N PHE A 41 -6.56 8.09 4.20
CA PHE A 41 -7.62 7.14 3.87
C PHE A 41 -8.53 6.83 5.07
N ILE A 42 -7.95 6.62 6.25
CA ILE A 42 -8.69 6.40 7.50
C ILE A 42 -9.62 7.59 7.79
N GLN A 43 -9.11 8.82 7.64
CA GLN A 43 -9.89 10.03 7.86
C GLN A 43 -10.99 10.23 6.81
N GLU A 44 -10.68 10.09 5.53
CA GLU A 44 -11.64 10.27 4.43
C GLU A 44 -12.78 9.24 4.46
N LYS A 45 -12.49 8.02 4.86
CA LYS A 45 -13.50 6.94 4.95
C LYS A 45 -14.19 6.89 6.31
N GLY A 46 -13.80 7.74 7.26
CA GLY A 46 -14.35 7.73 8.61
C GLY A 46 -14.13 6.39 9.34
N ILE A 47 -12.98 5.78 9.11
CA ILE A 47 -12.62 4.50 9.72
C ILE A 47 -12.30 4.72 11.19
N LYS A 48 -12.89 3.90 12.05
CA LYS A 48 -12.57 3.82 13.47
C LYS A 48 -11.62 2.66 13.70
N VAL A 49 -10.42 2.96 14.12
CA VAL A 49 -9.42 1.95 14.47
C VAL A 49 -9.65 1.50 15.90
N LEU A 50 -9.73 0.20 16.10
CA LEU A 50 -9.86 -0.46 17.40
C LEU A 50 -8.49 -0.98 17.84
N ASP A 51 -8.18 -0.82 19.12
CA ASP A 51 -6.93 -1.32 19.71
C ASP A 51 -6.96 -2.85 19.90
N GLU A 52 -8.17 -3.42 20.07
CA GLU A 52 -8.35 -4.84 20.30
C GLU A 52 -9.48 -5.42 19.44
N TYR A 53 -9.37 -6.72 19.16
CA TYR A 53 -10.41 -7.46 18.47
C TYR A 53 -11.70 -7.50 19.32
N PRO A 54 -12.88 -7.19 18.75
CA PRO A 54 -14.12 -7.21 19.51
C PRO A 54 -14.38 -8.58 20.14
N ALA A 55 -14.64 -8.60 21.46
CA ALA A 55 -14.84 -9.83 22.22
C ALA A 55 -16.02 -10.68 21.70
N ASN A 56 -17.04 -10.04 21.12
CA ASN A 56 -18.19 -10.70 20.50
C ASN A 56 -17.96 -11.09 19.02
N GLY A 57 -16.78 -10.79 18.46
CA GLY A 57 -16.44 -11.04 17.06
C GLY A 57 -17.20 -10.20 16.03
N VAL A 58 -17.95 -9.20 16.49
CA VAL A 58 -18.79 -8.37 15.62
C VAL A 58 -18.18 -6.98 15.50
N PHE A 59 -17.90 -6.57 14.28
CA PHE A 59 -17.48 -5.21 13.94
C PHE A 59 -18.70 -4.37 13.52
N LYS A 60 -18.69 -3.12 13.90
CA LYS A 60 -19.63 -2.14 13.33
C LYS A 60 -19.13 -1.69 11.97
N GLU A 61 -20.00 -0.99 11.26
CA GLU A 61 -19.63 -0.35 10.01
C GLU A 61 -18.44 0.60 10.25
N ASN A 62 -17.45 0.51 9.38
CA ASN A 62 -16.20 1.29 9.44
C ASN A 62 -15.31 1.04 10.70
N GLU A 63 -15.54 0.02 11.50
CA GLU A 63 -14.61 -0.39 12.56
C GLU A 63 -13.59 -1.38 12.01
N PHE A 64 -12.31 -1.09 12.26
CA PHE A 64 -11.19 -1.96 11.89
C PHE A 64 -10.28 -2.14 13.08
N VAL A 65 -9.77 -3.33 13.28
CA VAL A 65 -8.72 -3.60 14.25
C VAL A 65 -7.35 -3.56 13.57
N LEU A 66 -6.38 -2.92 14.20
CA LEU A 66 -4.98 -2.99 13.77
C LEU A 66 -4.35 -4.25 14.32
N LEU A 67 -3.83 -5.10 13.43
CA LEU A 67 -3.10 -6.30 13.79
C LEU A 67 -1.59 -6.01 13.99
N ASP A 68 -0.88 -6.91 14.67
CA ASP A 68 0.56 -6.78 14.97
C ASP A 68 1.46 -6.65 13.74
N ASN A 69 0.95 -7.02 12.57
CA ASN A 69 1.64 -6.93 11.28
C ASN A 69 1.26 -5.67 10.48
N ASP A 70 0.75 -4.65 11.11
CA ASP A 70 0.31 -3.38 10.52
C ASP A 70 -0.83 -3.51 9.49
N VAL A 71 -1.60 -4.58 9.58
CA VAL A 71 -2.79 -4.80 8.74
C VAL A 71 -4.05 -4.38 9.49
N TYR A 72 -4.84 -3.52 8.86
CA TYR A 72 -6.17 -3.15 9.35
C TYR A 72 -7.20 -4.15 8.85
N MET A 73 -7.92 -4.80 9.77
CA MET A 73 -8.87 -5.85 9.46
C MET A 73 -10.28 -5.52 9.98
N ASN A 74 -11.27 -5.73 9.15
CA ASN A 74 -12.69 -5.78 9.52
C ASN A 74 -13.24 -7.14 9.10
N VAL A 75 -14.01 -7.78 9.97
CA VAL A 75 -14.66 -9.05 9.67
C VAL A 75 -16.17 -8.81 9.51
N ILE A 76 -16.64 -8.95 8.26
CA ILE A 76 -18.05 -8.73 7.92
C ILE A 76 -18.90 -9.91 8.39
N ASP A 77 -18.38 -11.14 8.23
CA ASP A 77 -19.04 -12.37 8.63
C ASP A 77 -17.97 -13.37 9.09
N SER A 78 -18.10 -13.84 10.32
CA SER A 78 -17.19 -14.81 10.91
C SER A 78 -17.48 -16.25 10.48
N GLY A 79 -18.53 -16.46 9.69
CA GLY A 79 -18.93 -17.77 9.22
C GLY A 79 -19.55 -18.65 10.32
N ASN A 80 -19.59 -19.94 10.06
CA ASN A 80 -20.23 -20.94 10.95
C ASN A 80 -19.27 -21.54 12.00
N GLY A 81 -18.05 -21.05 12.11
CA GLY A 81 -17.03 -21.54 13.04
C GLY A 81 -16.28 -22.80 12.60
N THR A 82 -16.61 -23.38 11.45
CA THR A 82 -15.87 -24.52 10.90
C THR A 82 -14.51 -24.06 10.41
N ARG A 83 -13.44 -24.58 11.00
CA ARG A 83 -12.06 -24.19 10.65
C ARG A 83 -11.52 -25.04 9.51
N ALA A 84 -10.87 -24.39 8.56
CA ALA A 84 -10.09 -25.08 7.54
C ALA A 84 -8.87 -25.76 8.19
N VAL A 85 -8.58 -26.98 7.73
CA VAL A 85 -7.41 -27.75 8.19
C VAL A 85 -6.30 -27.59 7.17
N LEU A 86 -5.12 -27.17 7.65
CA LEU A 86 -3.95 -26.98 6.81
C LEU A 86 -3.66 -28.27 6.02
N SER A 87 -3.40 -28.11 4.73
CA SER A 87 -3.10 -29.20 3.77
C SER A 87 -4.22 -30.22 3.54
N LYS A 88 -5.40 -30.03 4.13
CA LYS A 88 -6.55 -30.95 3.94
C LYS A 88 -7.77 -30.26 3.34
N THR A 89 -7.97 -28.97 3.63
CA THR A 89 -9.18 -28.27 3.21
C THR A 89 -8.87 -27.38 2.00
N THR A 90 -9.61 -27.56 0.92
CA THR A 90 -9.57 -26.65 -0.23
C THR A 90 -10.43 -25.42 0.09
N VAL A 91 -9.84 -24.25 0.03
CA VAL A 91 -10.52 -22.96 0.27
C VAL A 91 -10.60 -22.19 -1.04
N LEU A 92 -11.80 -21.82 -1.42
CA LEU A 92 -12.05 -20.94 -2.56
C LEU A 92 -12.14 -19.49 -2.08
N THR A 93 -11.23 -18.66 -2.53
CA THR A 93 -11.17 -17.25 -2.13
C THR A 93 -11.52 -16.32 -3.29
N ARG A 94 -12.19 -15.21 -2.95
CA ARG A 94 -12.44 -14.10 -3.87
C ARG A 94 -11.88 -12.86 -3.25
N PHE A 95 -11.16 -12.10 -4.03
CA PHE A 95 -10.58 -10.85 -3.54
C PHE A 95 -10.61 -9.76 -4.61
N ARG A 96 -10.60 -8.53 -4.12
CA ARG A 96 -10.44 -7.32 -4.89
C ARG A 96 -9.43 -6.46 -4.16
N GLY A 97 -8.44 -5.95 -4.87
CA GLY A 97 -7.44 -5.04 -4.32
C GLY A 97 -7.51 -3.68 -5.03
N ASN A 98 -7.45 -2.62 -4.26
CA ASN A 98 -7.36 -1.25 -4.75
C ASN A 98 -6.10 -0.59 -4.18
N LEU A 99 -5.46 0.25 -4.98
CA LEU A 99 -4.37 1.11 -4.49
C LEU A 99 -4.98 2.31 -3.77
N MET A 100 -4.56 2.58 -2.54
CA MET A 100 -5.08 3.70 -1.75
C MET A 100 -4.80 5.06 -2.39
N VAL A 101 -3.64 5.20 -3.05
CA VAL A 101 -3.20 6.48 -3.64
C VAL A 101 -4.01 6.86 -4.89
N THR A 102 -4.45 5.88 -5.68
CA THR A 102 -5.11 6.11 -6.96
C THR A 102 -6.54 5.61 -7.01
N ASP A 103 -7.00 4.93 -5.95
CA ASP A 103 -8.28 4.19 -5.90
C ASP A 103 -8.51 3.28 -7.13
N THR A 104 -7.41 2.86 -7.74
CA THR A 104 -7.43 2.02 -8.94
C THR A 104 -7.37 0.56 -8.52
N ALA A 105 -8.33 -0.24 -8.99
CA ALA A 105 -8.29 -1.68 -8.79
C ALA A 105 -7.09 -2.27 -9.55
N PHE A 106 -6.11 -2.85 -8.81
CA PHE A 106 -4.92 -3.43 -9.41
C PHE A 106 -5.03 -4.95 -9.60
N TYR A 107 -5.90 -5.61 -8.84
CA TYR A 107 -6.15 -7.03 -9.00
C TYR A 107 -7.59 -7.38 -8.60
N ARG A 108 -8.23 -8.21 -9.43
CA ARG A 108 -9.58 -8.69 -9.19
C ARG A 108 -9.67 -10.16 -9.58
N ASN A 109 -9.88 -11.02 -8.59
CA ASN A 109 -10.23 -12.42 -8.82
C ASN A 109 -11.77 -12.54 -8.95
N ALA A 110 -12.28 -12.26 -10.14
CA ALA A 110 -13.71 -12.23 -10.41
C ALA A 110 -14.10 -13.07 -11.62
N ASN A 111 -13.59 -14.28 -11.71
CA ASN A 111 -14.20 -15.25 -12.62
C ASN A 111 -15.45 -15.82 -11.96
N TYR A 112 -16.54 -15.11 -12.08
CA TYR A 112 -17.87 -15.58 -11.78
C TYR A 112 -18.45 -16.19 -13.04
N HIS A 113 -18.53 -17.50 -13.11
CA HIS A 113 -19.61 -18.14 -13.83
C HIS A 113 -20.80 -18.18 -12.87
N LYS A 114 -21.78 -17.35 -13.17
CA LYS A 114 -23.12 -17.47 -12.62
C LYS A 114 -23.74 -18.66 -13.34
N GLU A 115 -23.88 -19.80 -12.67
CA GLU A 115 -24.83 -20.82 -13.08
C GLU A 115 -26.24 -20.42 -12.64
#